data_bbeccfdf9f107691566a9714801c0296
#
_entry.id   bbeccfdf9f107691566a9714801c0296
#
_cell.length_a   1.000
_cell.length_b   1.000
_cell.length_c   1.000
_cell.angle_alpha   90.00
_cell.angle_beta   90.00
_cell.angle_gamma   90.00
#
_symmetry.space_group_name_H-M   'P 1'
#
loop_
_entity.id
_entity.type
_entity.pdbx_description
1 polymer ?
#
loop_
_entity_poly.entity_id
_entity_poly.type
_entity_poly.pdbx_seq_one_letter_code
_entity_poly.pdbx_strand_id
1 'polypeptide(L)'
;IDMCRGPHVTNMRHLQAFKLTKVSGAYWRGDSKNEMLQRIYGTAWPNPKDLENYILQQEEAEKRDHRKLGRQLDLFHFQEEAPGMVFWHPKGWSIYSALKDFIKIKQDEYDYQEINTPQIVDRKLWEASGHWDKYRENMFITEIDEDHANEKRTNALKPMNCPCHVQIFNQGLRSYKDLPIRFSEFGSCHRYEASGTLHGLMRVRGFTQDDGHIFCTEDQIQEETKNFIELLSDIYSQLGFDAFEIKLSTRPEIRAGSEEVWDKAELALENAIKNLNLPYEIVEGDGAFYGPKLDFVLIDALGREWQCGTFQADFILPERLDAKFVGSDSERHHPVMIHRAVLGSFERFLGVLIEHYGGALPTWLSPIQAEILNITDKQAEYCSKIGDLLKKSGFRAHSDLRNEKITYKIRDHSMQKTPFLLIAGNREMENNTISVRARGGEDLGEMSIDNFIQKLQNVVDEKI
;
A
#
# COMPACT_ATOMS: atom_id res chain seq x y z
N ILE A 1 -12.17 31.59 28.14
CA ILE A 1 -10.74 31.29 28.00
C ILE A 1 -10.56 30.90 26.55
N ASP A 2 -9.75 31.63 25.83
CA ASP A 2 -9.46 31.35 24.42
C ASP A 2 -8.07 30.72 24.33
N MET A 3 -7.98 29.57 23.64
CA MET A 3 -6.73 28.87 23.38
C MET A 3 -6.66 28.59 21.90
N CYS A 4 -6.17 29.52 21.13
CA CYS A 4 -6.04 29.43 19.70
C CYS A 4 -4.63 29.80 19.27
N ARG A 5 -4.15 29.19 18.18
CA ARG A 5 -2.83 29.54 17.62
C ARG A 5 -2.88 30.74 16.66
N GLY A 6 -4.10 31.32 16.44
CA GLY A 6 -4.31 32.43 15.50
C GLY A 6 -3.82 32.12 14.06
N PRO A 7 -3.89 33.09 13.12
CA PRO A 7 -4.60 34.34 13.28
C PRO A 7 -6.12 34.18 13.33
N HIS A 8 -6.83 35.13 13.94
CA HIS A 8 -8.28 35.18 13.98
C HIS A 8 -8.82 36.06 12.87
N VAL A 9 -10.03 35.75 12.37
CA VAL A 9 -10.75 36.69 11.51
C VAL A 9 -11.14 37.94 12.28
N THR A 10 -10.89 39.11 11.70
CA THR A 10 -11.14 40.39 12.34
C THR A 10 -12.62 40.73 12.45
N ASN A 11 -13.48 40.09 11.64
CA ASN A 11 -14.92 40.34 11.63
C ASN A 11 -15.68 39.11 11.15
N MET A 12 -16.72 38.72 11.89
CA MET A 12 -17.56 37.55 11.58
C MET A 12 -18.25 37.62 10.22
N ARG A 13 -18.44 38.82 9.62
CA ARG A 13 -18.95 38.96 8.26
C ARG A 13 -18.14 38.26 7.18
N HIS A 14 -16.87 37.90 7.46
CA HIS A 14 -16.03 37.13 6.57
C HIS A 14 -16.34 35.61 6.60
N LEU A 15 -17.14 35.14 7.57
CA LEU A 15 -17.53 33.74 7.73
C LEU A 15 -18.93 33.50 7.14
N GLN A 16 -19.15 33.83 5.85
CA GLN A 16 -20.47 33.70 5.20
C GLN A 16 -20.71 32.26 4.71
N ALA A 17 -19.66 31.55 4.33
CA ALA A 17 -19.73 30.19 3.85
C ALA A 17 -19.08 29.25 4.88
N PHE A 18 -19.85 28.73 5.83
CA PHE A 18 -19.37 27.78 6.83
C PHE A 18 -20.39 26.67 7.10
N LYS A 19 -19.92 25.54 7.61
CA LYS A 19 -20.76 24.42 8.04
C LYS A 19 -20.14 23.77 9.28
N LEU A 20 -20.98 23.48 10.27
CA LEU A 20 -20.61 22.58 11.36
C LEU A 20 -20.78 21.15 10.87
N THR A 21 -19.72 20.33 10.99
CA THR A 21 -19.65 19.02 10.34
C THR A 21 -19.86 17.86 11.30
N LYS A 22 -19.34 17.98 12.55
CA LYS A 22 -19.34 16.86 13.50
C LYS A 22 -19.26 17.35 14.95
N VAL A 23 -19.83 16.58 15.87
CA VAL A 23 -19.60 16.69 17.30
C VAL A 23 -19.03 15.37 17.81
N SER A 24 -17.98 15.42 18.63
CA SER A 24 -17.40 14.22 19.27
C SER A 24 -16.93 14.54 20.68
N GLY A 25 -16.80 13.52 21.53
CA GLY A 25 -16.05 13.63 22.78
C GLY A 25 -14.56 13.84 22.53
N ALA A 26 -13.90 14.62 23.38
CA ALA A 26 -12.45 14.76 23.39
C ALA A 26 -11.98 15.06 24.81
N TYR A 27 -10.93 14.35 25.27
CA TYR A 27 -10.32 14.65 26.55
C TYR A 27 -9.54 15.97 26.51
N TRP A 28 -9.63 16.76 27.57
CA TRP A 28 -8.87 17.99 27.70
C TRP A 28 -7.38 17.73 27.51
N ARG A 29 -6.73 18.48 26.61
CA ARG A 29 -5.32 18.33 26.22
C ARG A 29 -4.92 16.94 25.69
N GLY A 30 -5.88 16.11 25.27
CA GLY A 30 -5.61 14.79 24.73
C GLY A 30 -5.27 13.70 25.76
N ASP A 31 -5.32 14.01 27.06
CA ASP A 31 -5.06 13.07 28.13
C ASP A 31 -6.38 12.45 28.63
N SER A 32 -6.50 11.12 28.54
CA SER A 32 -7.68 10.36 28.97
C SER A 32 -7.99 10.46 30.47
N LYS A 33 -7.07 10.97 31.28
CA LYS A 33 -7.26 11.21 32.71
C LYS A 33 -7.97 12.55 32.98
N ASN A 34 -8.03 13.43 32.01
CA ASN A 34 -8.68 14.73 32.12
C ASN A 34 -10.17 14.65 31.77
N GLU A 35 -10.88 15.75 32.03
CA GLU A 35 -12.30 15.85 31.72
C GLU A 35 -12.60 15.63 30.25
N MET A 36 -13.71 14.91 29.97
CA MET A 36 -14.21 14.74 28.62
C MET A 36 -15.07 15.95 28.24
N LEU A 37 -14.67 16.63 27.17
CA LEU A 37 -15.34 17.78 26.59
C LEU A 37 -16.01 17.39 25.28
N GLN A 38 -16.93 18.25 24.81
CA GLN A 38 -17.48 18.16 23.46
C GLN A 38 -16.62 18.96 22.49
N ARG A 39 -16.15 18.32 21.42
CA ARG A 39 -15.42 18.96 20.33
C ARG A 39 -16.36 19.13 19.14
N ILE A 40 -16.57 20.35 18.73
CA ILE A 40 -17.36 20.73 17.57
C ILE A 40 -16.39 20.99 16.42
N TYR A 41 -16.63 20.30 15.29
CA TYR A 41 -15.87 20.47 14.06
C TYR A 41 -16.67 21.32 13.09
N GLY A 42 -16.00 22.12 12.31
CA GLY A 42 -16.59 22.93 11.26
C GLY A 42 -15.54 23.34 10.23
N THR A 43 -16.04 23.83 9.10
CA THR A 43 -15.21 24.35 8.01
C THR A 43 -15.76 25.70 7.56
N ALA A 44 -14.88 26.57 7.06
CA ALA A 44 -15.25 27.87 6.50
C ALA A 44 -14.47 28.10 5.19
N TRP A 45 -15.16 28.70 4.22
CA TRP A 45 -14.67 28.85 2.86
C TRP A 45 -14.85 30.29 2.37
N PRO A 46 -14.08 30.77 1.37
CA PRO A 46 -14.17 32.12 0.85
C PRO A 46 -15.55 32.46 0.26
N ASN A 47 -16.25 31.46 -0.30
CA ASN A 47 -17.56 31.64 -0.89
C ASN A 47 -18.43 30.36 -0.79
N PRO A 48 -19.75 30.45 -1.00
CA PRO A 48 -20.66 29.32 -0.90
C PRO A 48 -20.38 28.18 -1.88
N LYS A 49 -19.87 28.48 -3.08
CA LYS A 49 -19.55 27.47 -4.10
C LYS A 49 -18.41 26.56 -3.68
N ASP A 50 -17.37 27.14 -3.08
CA ASP A 50 -16.22 26.36 -2.55
C ASP A 50 -16.67 25.47 -1.39
N LEU A 51 -17.56 25.97 -0.52
CA LEU A 51 -18.15 25.16 0.54
C LEU A 51 -19.00 24.01 -0.03
N GLU A 52 -19.81 24.26 -1.07
CA GLU A 52 -20.61 23.22 -1.73
C GLU A 52 -19.71 22.14 -2.35
N ASN A 53 -18.67 22.54 -3.09
CA ASN A 53 -17.70 21.63 -3.66
C ASN A 53 -17.01 20.76 -2.58
N TYR A 54 -16.61 21.37 -1.48
CA TYR A 54 -16.02 20.64 -0.36
C TYR A 54 -17.01 19.63 0.24
N ILE A 55 -18.27 20.00 0.42
CA ILE A 55 -19.29 19.09 0.95
C ILE A 55 -19.51 17.91 0.01
N LEU A 56 -19.63 18.16 -1.29
CA LEU A 56 -19.74 17.10 -2.30
C LEU A 56 -18.52 16.16 -2.28
N GLN A 57 -17.32 16.71 -2.18
CA GLN A 57 -16.09 15.91 -2.06
C GLN A 57 -16.11 15.03 -0.80
N GLN A 58 -16.55 15.56 0.36
CA GLN A 58 -16.66 14.78 1.59
C GLN A 58 -17.73 13.67 1.48
N GLU A 59 -18.87 13.94 0.86
CA GLU A 59 -19.91 12.94 0.62
C GLU A 59 -19.42 11.82 -0.31
N GLU A 60 -18.67 12.17 -1.36
CA GLU A 60 -18.04 11.17 -2.24
C GLU A 60 -16.97 10.35 -1.50
N ALA A 61 -16.14 11.00 -0.67
CA ALA A 61 -15.17 10.31 0.16
C ALA A 61 -15.82 9.31 1.12
N GLU A 62 -16.96 9.69 1.74
CA GLU A 62 -17.71 8.80 2.63
C GLU A 62 -18.33 7.60 1.89
N LYS A 63 -18.78 7.78 0.66
CA LYS A 63 -19.29 6.69 -0.19
C LYS A 63 -18.18 5.71 -0.58
N ARG A 64 -16.95 6.21 -0.76
CA ARG A 64 -15.78 5.43 -1.17
C ARG A 64 -14.97 4.87 -0.01
N ASP A 65 -15.34 5.12 1.25
CA ASP A 65 -14.63 4.64 2.44
C ASP A 65 -14.36 3.12 2.34
N HIS A 66 -13.09 2.74 2.36
CA HIS A 66 -12.64 1.36 2.20
C HIS A 66 -13.23 0.40 3.25
N ARG A 67 -13.57 0.87 4.45
CA ARG A 67 -14.20 0.08 5.52
C ARG A 67 -15.63 -0.28 5.16
N LYS A 68 -16.34 0.66 4.50
CA LYS A 68 -17.71 0.48 4.03
C LYS A 68 -17.75 -0.44 2.80
N LEU A 69 -16.90 -0.12 1.80
CA LEU A 69 -16.76 -0.92 0.59
C LEU A 69 -16.21 -2.33 0.89
N GLY A 70 -15.22 -2.45 1.78
CA GLY A 70 -14.66 -3.72 2.18
C GLY A 70 -15.70 -4.67 2.77
N ARG A 71 -16.63 -4.14 3.59
CA ARG A 71 -17.77 -4.91 4.11
C ARG A 71 -18.80 -5.25 3.03
N GLN A 72 -19.16 -4.27 2.18
CA GLN A 72 -20.16 -4.47 1.12
C GLN A 72 -19.71 -5.47 0.06
N LEU A 73 -18.41 -5.47 -0.27
CA LEU A 73 -17.80 -6.33 -1.27
C LEU A 73 -17.23 -7.63 -0.67
N ASP A 74 -17.36 -7.82 0.64
CA ASP A 74 -16.88 -9.01 1.36
C ASP A 74 -15.36 -9.22 1.20
N LEU A 75 -14.55 -8.16 1.44
CA LEU A 75 -13.12 -8.19 1.22
C LEU A 75 -12.31 -8.51 2.48
N PHE A 76 -12.68 -7.95 3.62
CA PHE A 76 -11.97 -8.09 4.90
C PHE A 76 -12.81 -7.64 6.09
N HIS A 77 -12.35 -8.01 7.29
CA HIS A 77 -12.87 -7.44 8.55
C HIS A 77 -11.76 -7.29 9.60
N PHE A 78 -12.10 -6.60 10.68
CA PHE A 78 -11.30 -6.48 11.90
C PHE A 78 -12.12 -6.98 13.07
N GLN A 79 -11.44 -7.59 14.08
CA GLN A 79 -12.09 -8.07 15.28
C GLN A 79 -11.22 -7.84 16.53
N GLU A 80 -11.82 -7.98 17.72
CA GLU A 80 -11.19 -7.61 18.99
C GLU A 80 -10.02 -8.50 19.39
N GLU A 81 -10.00 -9.78 18.94
CA GLU A 81 -8.94 -10.73 19.26
C GLU A 81 -7.62 -10.41 18.56
N ALA A 82 -7.64 -9.59 17.49
CA ALA A 82 -6.46 -9.16 16.77
C ALA A 82 -6.56 -7.66 16.38
N PRO A 83 -6.49 -6.74 17.36
CA PRO A 83 -6.74 -5.33 17.12
C PRO A 83 -5.69 -4.72 16.18
N GLY A 84 -6.16 -4.14 15.08
CA GLY A 84 -5.30 -3.56 14.05
C GLY A 84 -4.63 -4.58 13.12
N MET A 85 -5.10 -5.83 13.10
CA MET A 85 -4.67 -6.86 12.15
C MET A 85 -5.85 -7.27 11.27
N VAL A 86 -5.59 -7.46 9.98
CA VAL A 86 -6.63 -7.67 8.97
C VAL A 86 -6.97 -9.14 8.83
N PHE A 87 -8.26 -9.47 8.86
CA PHE A 87 -8.77 -10.77 8.43
C PHE A 87 -9.23 -10.64 6.97
N TRP A 88 -8.43 -11.17 6.03
CA TRP A 88 -8.74 -11.13 4.63
C TRP A 88 -9.73 -12.24 4.25
N HIS A 89 -10.84 -11.87 3.61
CA HIS A 89 -11.78 -12.81 3.04
C HIS A 89 -11.28 -13.30 1.66
N PRO A 90 -11.84 -14.37 1.09
CA PRO A 90 -11.35 -14.91 -0.18
C PRO A 90 -11.29 -13.90 -1.32
N LYS A 91 -12.27 -13.00 -1.42
CA LYS A 91 -12.27 -11.92 -2.43
C LYS A 91 -11.16 -10.90 -2.19
N GLY A 92 -11.00 -10.44 -0.94
CA GLY A 92 -9.93 -9.52 -0.57
C GLY A 92 -8.55 -10.13 -0.76
N TRP A 93 -8.38 -11.39 -0.36
CA TRP A 93 -7.12 -12.11 -0.55
C TRP A 93 -6.77 -12.32 -2.03
N SER A 94 -7.78 -12.50 -2.89
CA SER A 94 -7.58 -12.59 -4.34
C SER A 94 -7.02 -11.29 -4.93
N ILE A 95 -7.53 -10.13 -4.48
CA ILE A 95 -7.01 -8.82 -4.89
C ILE A 95 -5.57 -8.63 -4.38
N TYR A 96 -5.34 -8.96 -3.11
CA TYR A 96 -4.03 -8.89 -2.47
C TYR A 96 -2.99 -9.72 -3.24
N SER A 97 -3.33 -10.98 -3.58
CA SER A 97 -2.44 -11.87 -4.30
C SER A 97 -2.15 -11.36 -5.71
N ALA A 98 -3.16 -10.89 -6.45
CA ALA A 98 -2.97 -10.33 -7.79
C ALA A 98 -2.05 -9.09 -7.79
N LEU A 99 -2.21 -8.21 -6.80
CA LEU A 99 -1.32 -7.06 -6.62
C LEU A 99 0.11 -7.50 -6.26
N LYS A 100 0.25 -8.48 -5.37
CA LYS A 100 1.56 -9.04 -4.98
C LYS A 100 2.30 -9.64 -6.17
N ASP A 101 1.61 -10.46 -6.97
CA ASP A 101 2.19 -11.08 -8.17
C ASP A 101 2.61 -10.03 -9.19
N PHE A 102 1.81 -8.97 -9.36
CA PHE A 102 2.15 -7.84 -10.22
C PHE A 102 3.42 -7.12 -9.74
N ILE A 103 3.52 -6.78 -8.46
CA ILE A 103 4.72 -6.13 -7.91
C ILE A 103 5.95 -7.02 -8.04
N LYS A 104 5.80 -8.33 -7.82
CA LYS A 104 6.89 -9.30 -8.00
C LYS A 104 7.44 -9.27 -9.42
N ILE A 105 6.56 -9.36 -10.44
CA ILE A 105 6.96 -9.29 -11.85
C ILE A 105 7.73 -7.99 -12.12
N LYS A 106 7.23 -6.86 -11.61
CA LYS A 106 7.90 -5.56 -11.78
C LYS A 106 9.26 -5.48 -11.09
N GLN A 107 9.41 -6.07 -9.92
CA GLN A 107 10.69 -6.15 -9.24
C GLN A 107 11.69 -7.06 -9.98
N ASP A 108 11.24 -8.18 -10.54
CA ASP A 108 12.07 -9.08 -11.34
C ASP A 108 12.60 -8.38 -12.61
N GLU A 109 11.81 -7.49 -13.26
CA GLU A 109 12.21 -6.67 -14.41
C GLU A 109 13.39 -5.72 -14.10
N TYR A 110 13.59 -5.37 -12.82
CA TYR A 110 14.66 -4.49 -12.33
C TYR A 110 15.74 -5.24 -11.53
N ASP A 111 15.89 -6.53 -11.75
CA ASP A 111 16.92 -7.40 -11.14
C ASP A 111 16.89 -7.46 -9.59
N TYR A 112 15.72 -7.31 -8.97
CA TYR A 112 15.59 -7.55 -7.54
C TYR A 112 15.56 -9.03 -7.24
N GLN A 113 16.33 -9.43 -6.23
CA GLN A 113 16.36 -10.79 -5.72
C GLN A 113 15.39 -10.91 -4.54
N GLU A 114 14.30 -11.67 -4.70
CA GLU A 114 13.35 -11.90 -3.62
C GLU A 114 13.99 -12.76 -2.53
N ILE A 115 13.93 -12.28 -1.29
CA ILE A 115 14.40 -12.98 -0.09
C ILE A 115 13.27 -13.09 0.92
N ASN A 116 13.48 -13.89 1.96
CA ASN A 116 12.54 -14.00 3.08
C ASN A 116 13.31 -14.10 4.40
N THR A 117 12.95 -13.28 5.38
CA THR A 117 13.65 -13.23 6.68
C THR A 117 12.71 -13.57 7.85
N PRO A 118 13.26 -14.06 8.98
CA PRO A 118 12.44 -14.42 10.14
C PRO A 118 11.60 -13.28 10.68
N GLN A 119 10.40 -13.59 11.13
CA GLN A 119 9.49 -12.60 11.73
C GLN A 119 9.82 -12.31 13.20
N ILE A 120 10.32 -13.31 13.93
CA ILE A 120 10.70 -13.20 15.34
C ILE A 120 12.23 -13.21 15.40
N VAL A 121 12.80 -12.15 15.98
CA VAL A 121 14.24 -11.92 15.97
C VAL A 121 14.70 -11.52 17.37
N ASP A 122 15.87 -12.04 17.78
CA ASP A 122 16.48 -11.78 19.07
C ASP A 122 16.80 -10.28 19.27
N ARG A 123 16.59 -9.81 20.47
CA ARG A 123 16.86 -8.43 20.92
C ARG A 123 18.23 -7.91 20.50
N LYS A 124 19.27 -8.76 20.50
CA LYS A 124 20.64 -8.37 20.17
C LYS A 124 20.78 -7.74 18.79
N LEU A 125 20.02 -8.21 17.79
CA LEU A 125 20.06 -7.60 16.45
C LEU A 125 19.41 -6.19 16.47
N TRP A 126 18.37 -6.01 17.26
CA TRP A 126 17.69 -4.72 17.42
C TRP A 126 18.55 -3.70 18.19
N GLU A 127 19.33 -4.15 19.17
CA GLU A 127 20.32 -3.34 19.88
C GLU A 127 21.48 -2.93 18.95
N ALA A 128 22.05 -3.88 18.23
CA ALA A 128 23.15 -3.61 17.29
C ALA A 128 22.74 -2.60 16.22
N SER A 129 21.55 -2.73 15.67
CA SER A 129 21.03 -1.82 14.64
C SER A 129 20.54 -0.47 15.20
N GLY A 130 20.37 -0.32 16.52
CA GLY A 130 19.85 0.88 17.18
C GLY A 130 18.33 1.01 17.22
N HIS A 131 17.60 0.05 16.68
CA HIS A 131 16.13 0.06 16.72
C HIS A 131 15.61 -0.11 18.15
N TRP A 132 16.30 -0.87 19.00
CA TRP A 132 15.91 -1.08 20.38
C TRP A 132 15.83 0.22 21.19
N ASP A 133 16.77 1.13 20.98
CA ASP A 133 16.84 2.38 21.73
C ASP A 133 15.85 3.43 21.20
N LYS A 134 15.59 3.42 19.89
CA LYS A 134 14.84 4.49 19.22
C LYS A 134 13.41 4.11 18.83
N TYR A 135 13.08 2.81 18.80
CA TYR A 135 11.81 2.33 18.27
C TYR A 135 11.09 1.32 19.19
N ARG A 136 11.65 1.02 20.35
CA ARG A 136 11.14 -0.01 21.28
C ARG A 136 9.66 0.14 21.62
N GLU A 137 9.18 1.36 21.81
CA GLU A 137 7.80 1.63 22.20
C GLU A 137 6.79 1.14 21.14
N ASN A 138 7.23 1.01 19.89
CA ASN A 138 6.43 0.52 18.78
C ASN A 138 6.67 -0.96 18.45
N MET A 139 7.38 -1.72 19.29
CA MET A 139 7.68 -3.13 19.03
C MET A 139 6.79 -4.06 19.82
N PHE A 140 6.36 -5.17 19.22
CA PHE A 140 5.80 -6.32 19.93
C PHE A 140 6.95 -7.16 20.48
N ILE A 141 7.10 -7.14 21.79
CA ILE A 141 8.18 -7.85 22.51
C ILE A 141 7.61 -9.13 23.09
N THR A 142 8.35 -10.24 22.92
CA THR A 142 8.02 -11.54 23.49
C THR A 142 9.15 -12.02 24.40
N GLU A 143 8.80 -12.57 25.56
CA GLU A 143 9.75 -13.20 26.47
C GLU A 143 9.48 -14.70 26.52
N ILE A 144 10.52 -15.50 26.39
CA ILE A 144 10.47 -16.96 26.45
C ILE A 144 11.26 -17.41 27.67
N ASP A 145 10.58 -18.14 28.56
CA ASP A 145 11.23 -18.83 29.67
C ASP A 145 11.82 -20.16 29.16
N GLU A 146 13.14 -20.28 29.19
CA GLU A 146 13.82 -21.54 28.89
C GLU A 146 14.19 -22.22 30.22
N ASP A 147 13.72 -23.45 30.45
CA ASP A 147 13.85 -24.20 31.73
C ASP A 147 15.29 -24.36 32.23
N HIS A 148 16.29 -24.11 31.41
CA HIS A 148 17.72 -24.27 31.73
C HIS A 148 18.57 -23.03 31.47
N ALA A 149 17.97 -21.87 31.12
CA ALA A 149 18.69 -20.63 30.92
C ALA A 149 18.68 -19.76 32.18
N ASN A 150 19.83 -19.16 32.51
CA ASN A 150 19.93 -18.23 33.63
C ASN A 150 19.20 -16.90 33.39
N GLU A 151 18.83 -16.61 32.15
CA GLU A 151 18.14 -15.37 31.75
C GLU A 151 17.03 -15.68 30.74
N LYS A 152 15.91 -14.93 30.83
CA LYS A 152 14.84 -14.98 29.84
C LYS A 152 15.33 -14.50 28.49
N ARG A 153 15.02 -15.23 27.43
CA ARG A 153 15.30 -14.79 26.08
C ARG A 153 14.24 -13.79 25.63
N THR A 154 14.71 -12.60 25.27
CA THR A 154 13.84 -11.53 24.77
C THR A 154 13.93 -11.45 23.26
N ASN A 155 12.80 -11.57 22.58
CA ASN A 155 12.69 -11.43 21.14
C ASN A 155 11.66 -10.33 20.82
N ALA A 156 11.66 -9.88 19.56
CA ALA A 156 10.60 -9.01 19.06
C ALA A 156 10.12 -9.50 17.70
N LEU A 157 8.82 -9.28 17.42
CA LEU A 157 8.33 -9.33 16.04
C LEU A 157 8.96 -8.16 15.28
N LYS A 158 9.51 -8.43 14.10
CA LYS A 158 10.21 -7.40 13.32
C LYS A 158 9.28 -6.25 12.96
N PRO A 159 9.63 -5.00 13.33
CA PRO A 159 8.91 -3.81 12.89
C PRO A 159 9.36 -3.33 11.52
N MET A 160 10.53 -3.80 11.06
CA MET A 160 11.23 -3.46 9.82
C MET A 160 12.08 -4.64 9.36
N ASN A 161 12.40 -4.71 8.06
CA ASN A 161 13.19 -5.80 7.48
C ASN A 161 14.69 -5.49 7.39
N CYS A 162 15.08 -4.23 7.43
CA CYS A 162 16.42 -3.73 7.13
C CYS A 162 17.56 -4.44 7.89
N PRO A 163 17.54 -4.67 9.23
CA PRO A 163 18.62 -5.37 9.90
C PRO A 163 18.78 -6.82 9.44
N CYS A 164 17.67 -7.47 9.08
CA CYS A 164 17.70 -8.86 8.60
C CYS A 164 18.30 -8.96 7.18
N HIS A 165 18.02 -7.98 6.31
CA HIS A 165 18.63 -7.91 4.96
C HIS A 165 20.14 -7.72 5.04
N VAL A 166 20.62 -6.91 5.98
CA VAL A 166 22.08 -6.78 6.23
C VAL A 166 22.68 -8.11 6.66
N GLN A 167 21.97 -8.93 7.46
CA GLN A 167 22.47 -10.26 7.84
C GLN A 167 22.62 -11.19 6.62
N ILE A 168 21.75 -11.09 5.61
CA ILE A 168 21.90 -11.84 4.35
C ILE A 168 23.06 -11.30 3.53
N PHE A 169 23.22 -9.98 3.44
CA PHE A 169 24.36 -9.37 2.76
C PHE A 169 25.69 -9.84 3.33
N ASN A 170 25.78 -9.99 4.66
CA ASN A 170 26.97 -10.41 5.40
C ASN A 170 27.31 -11.91 5.26
N GLN A 171 26.46 -12.74 4.62
CA GLN A 171 26.70 -14.18 4.46
C GLN A 171 27.77 -14.53 3.40
N GLY A 172 28.60 -13.60 2.98
CA GLY A 172 29.65 -13.87 2.03
C GLY A 172 30.56 -12.68 1.82
N LEU A 173 31.75 -12.95 1.29
CA LEU A 173 32.62 -11.87 0.85
C LEU A 173 32.05 -11.25 -0.43
N ARG A 174 31.75 -9.96 -0.37
CA ARG A 174 31.26 -9.18 -1.51
C ARG A 174 32.40 -8.38 -2.12
N SER A 175 32.35 -8.20 -3.42
CA SER A 175 33.26 -7.34 -4.17
C SER A 175 32.50 -6.13 -4.71
N TYR A 176 33.20 -5.03 -4.96
CA TYR A 176 32.62 -3.87 -5.65
C TYR A 176 32.00 -4.22 -7.02
N LYS A 177 32.43 -5.34 -7.64
CA LYS A 177 31.87 -5.84 -8.92
C LYS A 177 30.51 -6.50 -8.76
N ASP A 178 30.17 -6.91 -7.54
CA ASP A 178 28.87 -7.52 -7.23
C ASP A 178 27.79 -6.45 -6.96
N LEU A 179 28.22 -5.18 -6.75
CA LEU A 179 27.32 -4.06 -6.48
C LEU A 179 26.82 -3.38 -7.78
N PRO A 180 25.58 -2.94 -7.83
CA PRO A 180 24.60 -2.93 -6.74
C PRO A 180 23.95 -4.31 -6.53
N ILE A 181 23.68 -4.68 -5.27
CA ILE A 181 22.86 -5.84 -4.91
C ILE A 181 21.49 -5.33 -4.47
N ARG A 182 20.44 -5.84 -5.11
CA ARG A 182 19.05 -5.41 -4.84
C ARG A 182 18.27 -6.58 -4.24
N PHE A 183 17.96 -6.50 -2.95
CA PHE A 183 17.07 -7.44 -2.28
C PHE A 183 15.64 -6.88 -2.22
N SER A 184 14.65 -7.75 -2.38
CA SER A 184 13.25 -7.45 -2.13
C SER A 184 12.63 -8.48 -1.20
N GLU A 185 11.70 -8.04 -0.33
CA GLU A 185 10.95 -8.93 0.56
C GLU A 185 9.50 -8.42 0.67
N PHE A 186 8.53 -9.31 0.46
CA PHE A 186 7.17 -9.07 0.95
C PHE A 186 7.16 -9.34 2.45
N GLY A 187 7.76 -8.39 3.18
CA GLY A 187 8.08 -8.57 4.60
C GLY A 187 6.88 -8.29 5.50
N SER A 188 6.47 -9.31 6.26
CA SER A 188 5.44 -9.15 7.27
C SER A 188 6.02 -8.45 8.51
N CYS A 189 5.60 -7.22 8.75
CA CYS A 189 6.05 -6.35 9.83
C CYS A 189 4.94 -6.07 10.83
N HIS A 190 5.33 -5.82 12.08
CA HIS A 190 4.39 -5.55 13.17
C HIS A 190 4.84 -4.32 13.96
N ARG A 191 3.93 -3.34 14.10
CA ARG A 191 4.17 -2.11 14.87
C ARG A 191 3.06 -1.89 15.88
N TYR A 192 3.41 -1.68 17.13
CA TYR A 192 2.43 -1.42 18.19
C TYR A 192 1.92 0.02 18.11
N GLU A 193 1.04 0.26 17.14
CA GLU A 193 0.36 1.54 16.99
C GLU A 193 -0.65 1.75 18.12
N ALA A 194 -0.76 2.98 18.63
CA ALA A 194 -1.73 3.31 19.65
C ALA A 194 -3.18 3.05 19.18
N SER A 195 -4.02 2.46 20.04
CA SER A 195 -5.38 2.05 19.65
C SER A 195 -6.23 3.19 19.06
N GLY A 196 -6.06 4.42 19.54
CA GLY A 196 -6.78 5.59 19.03
C GLY A 196 -6.32 6.08 17.65
N THR A 197 -5.22 5.55 17.12
CA THR A 197 -4.70 5.93 15.79
C THR A 197 -5.07 4.92 14.71
N LEU A 198 -5.60 3.75 15.07
CA LEU A 198 -5.99 2.71 14.11
C LEU A 198 -7.13 3.19 13.22
N HIS A 199 -7.02 2.94 11.91
CA HIS A 199 -7.98 3.43 10.94
C HIS A 199 -8.14 2.48 9.73
N GLY A 200 -8.95 1.43 9.88
CA GLY A 200 -9.16 0.44 8.82
C GLY A 200 -7.84 -0.09 8.28
N LEU A 201 -7.72 -0.19 6.95
CA LEU A 201 -6.48 -0.59 6.27
C LEU A 201 -5.40 0.51 6.28
N MET A 202 -5.78 1.77 6.51
CA MET A 202 -4.86 2.92 6.41
C MET A 202 -3.83 2.95 7.54
N ARG A 203 -4.17 2.43 8.72
CA ARG A 203 -3.26 2.34 9.86
C ARG A 203 -3.55 1.09 10.67
N VAL A 204 -2.67 0.12 10.55
CA VAL A 204 -2.76 -1.22 11.11
C VAL A 204 -1.55 -1.53 12.00
N ARG A 205 -1.60 -2.62 12.76
CA ARG A 205 -0.49 -3.12 13.58
C ARG A 205 0.28 -4.25 12.92
N GLY A 206 -0.36 -5.05 12.08
CA GLY A 206 0.26 -6.09 11.27
C GLY A 206 0.07 -5.78 9.80
N PHE A 207 1.15 -5.70 9.02
CA PHE A 207 1.13 -5.33 7.62
C PHE A 207 2.27 -5.97 6.85
N THR A 208 2.13 -6.04 5.54
CA THR A 208 3.17 -6.51 4.63
C THR A 208 3.71 -5.33 3.83
N GLN A 209 5.04 -5.16 3.83
CA GLN A 209 5.71 -4.17 2.99
C GLN A 209 6.18 -4.81 1.68
N ASP A 210 6.14 -4.06 0.59
CA ASP A 210 6.89 -4.34 -0.64
C ASP A 210 8.33 -3.82 -0.51
N ASP A 211 8.98 -4.24 0.57
CA ASP A 211 10.24 -3.69 1.01
C ASP A 211 11.42 -4.12 0.13
N GLY A 212 12.39 -3.25 -0.04
CA GLY A 212 13.61 -3.56 -0.75
C GLY A 212 14.79 -2.77 -0.23
N HIS A 213 15.96 -3.42 -0.28
CA HIS A 213 17.21 -2.82 0.13
C HIS A 213 18.27 -2.99 -0.95
N ILE A 214 18.86 -1.87 -1.37
CA ILE A 214 19.90 -1.83 -2.38
C ILE A 214 21.22 -1.55 -1.67
N PHE A 215 22.19 -2.45 -1.80
CA PHE A 215 23.53 -2.23 -1.32
C PHE A 215 24.37 -1.78 -2.51
N CYS A 216 24.89 -0.56 -2.45
CA CYS A 216 25.59 0.06 -3.58
C CYS A 216 26.79 0.89 -3.10
N THR A 217 27.60 1.33 -4.04
CA THR A 217 28.62 2.36 -3.80
C THR A 217 27.97 3.76 -3.89
N GLU A 218 28.66 4.78 -3.40
CA GLU A 218 28.11 6.14 -3.40
C GLU A 218 27.85 6.71 -4.81
N ASP A 219 28.74 6.38 -5.75
CA ASP A 219 28.60 6.79 -7.15
C ASP A 219 27.42 6.10 -7.87
N GLN A 220 26.92 4.98 -7.35
CA GLN A 220 25.75 4.29 -7.87
C GLN A 220 24.41 4.87 -7.38
N ILE A 221 24.37 5.71 -6.35
CA ILE A 221 23.13 6.27 -5.78
C ILE A 221 22.27 6.95 -6.84
N GLN A 222 22.89 7.74 -7.72
CA GLN A 222 22.15 8.48 -8.76
C GLN A 222 21.43 7.54 -9.73
N GLU A 223 22.10 6.49 -10.19
CA GLU A 223 21.50 5.53 -11.14
C GLU A 223 20.42 4.69 -10.44
N GLU A 224 20.65 4.28 -9.19
CA GLU A 224 19.65 3.54 -8.42
C GLU A 224 18.41 4.39 -8.12
N THR A 225 18.58 5.69 -7.86
CA THR A 225 17.45 6.63 -7.71
C THR A 225 16.63 6.72 -9.00
N LYS A 226 17.29 6.81 -10.14
CA LYS A 226 16.65 6.86 -11.46
C LYS A 226 15.86 5.58 -11.73
N ASN A 227 16.50 4.42 -11.57
CA ASN A 227 15.89 3.10 -11.77
C ASN A 227 14.65 2.92 -10.88
N PHE A 228 14.73 3.37 -9.62
CA PHE A 228 13.60 3.30 -8.71
C PHE A 228 12.44 4.21 -9.13
N ILE A 229 12.71 5.45 -9.56
CA ILE A 229 11.67 6.37 -10.03
C ILE A 229 10.99 5.84 -11.28
N GLU A 230 11.74 5.23 -12.21
CA GLU A 230 11.19 4.57 -13.40
C GLU A 230 10.28 3.39 -13.02
N LEU A 231 10.73 2.51 -12.14
CA LEU A 231 9.93 1.39 -11.61
C LEU A 231 8.65 1.87 -10.92
N LEU A 232 8.76 2.88 -10.04
CA LEU A 232 7.63 3.45 -9.32
C LEU A 232 6.62 4.10 -10.26
N SER A 233 7.10 4.87 -11.23
CA SER A 233 6.24 5.56 -12.23
C SER A 233 5.47 4.56 -13.08
N ASP A 234 6.12 3.48 -13.53
CA ASP A 234 5.49 2.42 -14.30
C ASP A 234 4.40 1.71 -13.48
N ILE A 235 4.70 1.34 -12.23
CA ILE A 235 3.74 0.69 -11.33
C ILE A 235 2.53 1.61 -11.08
N TYR A 236 2.76 2.88 -10.73
CA TYR A 236 1.67 3.81 -10.43
C TYR A 236 0.78 4.07 -11.63
N SER A 237 1.36 4.25 -12.83
CA SER A 237 0.60 4.41 -14.07
C SER A 237 -0.29 3.20 -14.36
N GLN A 238 0.22 1.96 -14.22
CA GLN A 238 -0.56 0.75 -14.43
C GLN A 238 -1.63 0.51 -13.35
N LEU A 239 -1.50 1.16 -12.18
CA LEU A 239 -2.49 1.16 -11.10
C LEU A 239 -3.48 2.34 -11.18
N GLY A 240 -3.41 3.15 -12.26
CA GLY A 240 -4.35 4.25 -12.53
C GLY A 240 -4.03 5.56 -11.80
N PHE A 241 -2.79 5.75 -11.36
CA PHE A 241 -2.33 7.00 -10.78
C PHE A 241 -1.45 7.76 -11.80
N ASP A 242 -2.00 8.80 -12.38
CA ASP A 242 -1.33 9.57 -13.46
C ASP A 242 -0.25 10.52 -12.97
N ALA A 243 -0.26 10.88 -11.69
CA ALA A 243 0.68 11.83 -11.11
C ALA A 243 1.01 11.51 -9.64
N PHE A 244 2.24 11.86 -9.26
CA PHE A 244 2.70 11.86 -7.88
C PHE A 244 3.61 13.07 -7.63
N GLU A 245 3.71 13.49 -6.38
CA GLU A 245 4.62 14.54 -5.93
C GLU A 245 5.83 13.91 -5.24
N ILE A 246 7.00 14.56 -5.38
CA ILE A 246 8.24 14.15 -4.72
C ILE A 246 8.56 15.14 -3.60
N LYS A 247 8.76 14.63 -2.38
CA LYS A 247 9.17 15.40 -1.22
C LYS A 247 10.53 14.90 -0.72
N LEU A 248 11.51 15.79 -0.64
CA LEU A 248 12.82 15.51 -0.05
C LEU A 248 12.76 15.86 1.45
N SER A 249 12.70 14.86 2.29
CA SER A 249 12.66 14.99 3.75
C SER A 249 14.07 14.97 4.32
N THR A 250 14.47 16.06 4.96
CA THR A 250 15.81 16.27 5.51
C THR A 250 15.94 15.78 6.96
N ARG A 251 17.13 15.94 7.52
CA ARG A 251 17.51 15.45 8.87
C ARG A 251 16.56 15.86 9.98
N PRO A 252 16.08 14.93 10.83
CA PRO A 252 15.29 15.25 12.00
C PRO A 252 16.17 15.72 13.17
N GLU A 253 15.57 16.33 14.19
CA GLU A 253 16.27 16.75 15.40
C GLU A 253 16.96 15.58 16.11
N ILE A 254 16.25 14.44 16.26
CA ILE A 254 16.79 13.21 16.87
C ILE A 254 17.21 12.27 15.76
N ARG A 255 18.54 12.14 15.56
CA ARG A 255 19.13 11.32 14.49
C ARG A 255 20.38 10.57 14.94
N ALA A 256 20.81 9.63 14.14
CA ALA A 256 22.10 8.94 14.26
C ALA A 256 23.09 9.51 13.23
N GLY A 257 24.40 9.29 13.44
CA GLY A 257 25.46 9.76 12.54
C GLY A 257 25.92 11.19 12.79
N SER A 258 26.99 11.58 12.09
CA SER A 258 27.56 12.93 12.15
C SER A 258 26.90 13.89 11.16
N GLU A 259 27.12 15.19 11.32
CA GLU A 259 26.61 16.22 10.40
C GLU A 259 27.15 15.99 8.97
N GLU A 260 28.43 15.61 8.84
CA GLU A 260 29.07 15.38 7.54
C GLU A 260 28.41 14.22 6.77
N VAL A 261 28.00 13.15 7.47
CA VAL A 261 27.27 12.03 6.87
C VAL A 261 25.90 12.48 6.37
N TRP A 262 25.22 13.31 7.13
CA TRP A 262 23.92 13.85 6.74
C TRP A 262 24.03 14.81 5.56
N ASP A 263 25.01 15.75 5.58
CA ASP A 263 25.27 16.66 4.47
C ASP A 263 25.50 15.89 3.17
N LYS A 264 26.28 14.81 3.24
CA LYS A 264 26.58 13.92 2.11
C LYS A 264 25.34 13.20 1.59
N ALA A 265 24.56 12.62 2.50
CA ALA A 265 23.36 11.85 2.13
C ALA A 265 22.28 12.74 1.52
N GLU A 266 22.00 13.89 2.11
CA GLU A 266 21.03 14.87 1.59
C GLU A 266 21.46 15.39 0.21
N LEU A 267 22.73 15.75 0.06
CA LEU A 267 23.27 16.23 -1.22
C LEU A 267 23.19 15.15 -2.31
N ALA A 268 23.43 13.88 -1.96
CA ALA A 268 23.35 12.77 -2.91
C ALA A 268 21.93 12.60 -3.47
N LEU A 269 20.92 12.59 -2.60
CA LEU A 269 19.52 12.49 -3.02
C LEU A 269 19.05 13.73 -3.78
N GLU A 270 19.40 14.91 -3.30
CA GLU A 270 19.04 16.17 -3.99
C GLU A 270 19.63 16.25 -5.39
N ASN A 271 20.91 15.89 -5.54
CA ASN A 271 21.57 15.86 -6.84
C ASN A 271 20.94 14.83 -7.79
N ALA A 272 20.55 13.66 -7.27
CA ALA A 272 19.89 12.64 -8.06
C ALA A 272 18.58 13.15 -8.67
N ILE A 273 17.72 13.83 -7.89
CA ILE A 273 16.46 14.40 -8.38
C ILE A 273 16.70 15.55 -9.35
N LYS A 274 17.64 16.46 -9.03
CA LYS A 274 18.00 17.59 -9.90
C LYS A 274 18.49 17.13 -11.28
N ASN A 275 19.31 16.10 -11.32
CA ASN A 275 19.82 15.52 -12.57
C ASN A 275 18.73 14.88 -13.42
N LEU A 276 17.64 14.41 -12.80
CA LEU A 276 16.44 13.90 -13.47
C LEU A 276 15.48 15.02 -13.93
N ASN A 277 15.75 16.28 -13.56
CA ASN A 277 14.88 17.44 -13.84
C ASN A 277 13.44 17.27 -13.32
N LEU A 278 13.27 16.56 -12.22
CA LEU A 278 11.96 16.35 -11.60
C LEU A 278 11.66 17.45 -10.57
N PRO A 279 10.42 17.96 -10.50
CA PRO A 279 10.00 18.89 -9.47
C PRO A 279 9.94 18.18 -8.11
N TYR A 280 10.40 18.85 -7.05
CA TYR A 280 10.33 18.33 -5.68
C TYR A 280 10.16 19.47 -4.68
N GLU A 281 9.64 19.12 -3.50
CA GLU A 281 9.52 20.00 -2.33
C GLU A 281 10.48 19.54 -1.23
N ILE A 282 11.10 20.48 -0.53
CA ILE A 282 11.93 20.15 0.65
C ILE A 282 11.04 20.22 1.89
N VAL A 283 11.04 19.12 2.67
CA VAL A 283 10.36 19.02 3.96
C VAL A 283 11.40 18.89 5.06
N GLU A 284 11.62 19.97 5.78
CA GLU A 284 12.65 20.01 6.82
C GLU A 284 12.25 19.15 8.04
N GLY A 285 13.19 18.34 8.52
CA GLY A 285 13.06 17.60 9.77
C GLY A 285 12.21 16.33 9.72
N ASP A 286 11.75 15.87 8.54
CA ASP A 286 10.88 14.70 8.39
C ASP A 286 11.64 13.45 7.91
N GLY A 287 12.95 13.47 7.83
CA GLY A 287 13.80 12.33 7.50
C GLY A 287 13.72 11.21 8.55
N ALA A 288 14.17 10.00 8.17
CA ALA A 288 14.32 8.92 9.12
C ALA A 288 15.50 9.19 10.08
N PHE A 289 15.54 8.52 11.24
CA PHE A 289 16.63 8.75 12.20
C PHE A 289 18.01 8.33 11.66
N TYR A 290 18.06 7.54 10.58
CA TYR A 290 19.27 6.99 9.97
C TYR A 290 19.60 7.57 8.59
N GLY A 291 18.73 8.38 7.98
CA GLY A 291 19.00 9.00 6.70
C GLY A 291 17.87 9.85 6.14
N PRO A 292 18.18 10.74 5.18
CA PRO A 292 17.18 11.51 4.43
C PRO A 292 16.38 10.60 3.52
N LYS A 293 15.19 11.05 3.13
CA LYS A 293 14.29 10.26 2.28
C LYS A 293 13.64 11.08 1.17
N LEU A 294 13.35 10.41 0.07
CA LEU A 294 12.39 10.85 -0.93
C LEU A 294 11.06 10.18 -0.64
N ASP A 295 10.04 10.97 -0.42
CA ASP A 295 8.66 10.50 -0.28
C ASP A 295 7.92 10.76 -1.58
N PHE A 296 7.19 9.74 -2.06
CA PHE A 296 6.37 9.79 -3.26
C PHE A 296 4.91 9.80 -2.85
N VAL A 297 4.26 10.94 -3.09
CA VAL A 297 2.89 11.22 -2.63
C VAL A 297 1.94 11.06 -3.80
N LEU A 298 1.07 10.06 -3.73
CA LEU A 298 0.01 9.83 -4.69
C LEU A 298 -1.16 10.78 -4.47
N ILE A 299 -1.79 11.21 -5.57
CA ILE A 299 -3.03 11.96 -5.54
C ILE A 299 -4.15 11.04 -6.03
N ASP A 300 -5.14 10.79 -5.19
CA ASP A 300 -6.27 9.92 -5.54
C ASP A 300 -7.34 10.64 -6.37
N ALA A 301 -8.35 9.89 -6.81
CA ALA A 301 -9.47 10.41 -7.60
C ALA A 301 -10.29 11.52 -6.91
N LEU A 302 -10.11 11.74 -5.62
CA LEU A 302 -10.74 12.79 -4.82
C LEU A 302 -9.78 13.97 -4.55
N GLY A 303 -8.55 13.93 -5.10
CA GLY A 303 -7.52 14.94 -4.85
C GLY A 303 -6.89 14.87 -3.46
N ARG A 304 -6.96 13.70 -2.78
CA ARG A 304 -6.30 13.49 -1.48
C ARG A 304 -4.89 12.97 -1.67
N GLU A 305 -3.98 13.45 -0.84
CA GLU A 305 -2.58 13.06 -0.84
C GLU A 305 -2.34 11.79 0.00
N TRP A 306 -1.60 10.84 -0.56
CA TRP A 306 -1.20 9.59 0.08
C TRP A 306 0.29 9.35 -0.10
N GLN A 307 1.06 9.51 0.96
CA GLN A 307 2.47 9.12 0.98
C GLN A 307 2.54 7.59 0.96
N CYS A 308 2.98 7.02 -0.16
CA CYS A 308 3.10 5.58 -0.38
C CYS A 308 4.55 5.18 -0.65
N GLY A 309 5.13 5.64 -1.75
CA GLY A 309 6.50 5.34 -2.12
C GLY A 309 7.52 6.06 -1.24
N THR A 310 8.66 5.38 -1.00
CA THR A 310 9.78 5.94 -0.25
C THR A 310 11.10 5.41 -0.77
N PHE A 311 12.13 6.26 -0.75
CA PHE A 311 13.51 5.92 -1.11
C PHE A 311 14.46 6.67 -0.17
N GLN A 312 15.25 5.93 0.61
CA GLN A 312 16.02 6.49 1.72
C GLN A 312 17.48 6.06 1.60
N ALA A 313 18.42 7.01 1.68
CA ALA A 313 19.84 6.73 1.65
C ALA A 313 20.40 6.62 3.07
N ASP A 314 20.91 5.45 3.44
CA ASP A 314 21.42 5.11 4.76
C ASP A 314 22.92 4.76 4.69
N PHE A 315 23.73 5.61 5.32
CA PHE A 315 25.18 5.41 5.48
C PHE A 315 25.53 4.83 6.86
N ILE A 316 24.54 4.64 7.74
CA ILE A 316 24.74 4.38 9.17
C ILE A 316 24.54 2.90 9.50
N LEU A 317 23.43 2.31 9.04
CA LEU A 317 23.08 0.93 9.36
C LEU A 317 24.12 -0.10 8.84
N PRO A 318 24.66 0.05 7.61
CA PRO A 318 25.72 -0.84 7.13
C PRO A 318 26.97 -0.82 8.03
N GLU A 319 27.40 0.34 8.53
CA GLU A 319 28.51 0.47 9.47
C GLU A 319 28.18 -0.18 10.81
N ARG A 320 27.01 0.10 11.39
CA ARG A 320 26.59 -0.46 12.68
C ARG A 320 26.49 -1.97 12.69
N LEU A 321 26.12 -2.58 11.58
CA LEU A 321 25.97 -4.03 11.43
C LEU A 321 27.17 -4.68 10.71
N ASP A 322 28.26 -3.93 10.55
CA ASP A 322 29.54 -4.38 9.96
C ASP A 322 29.39 -4.98 8.55
N ALA A 323 28.49 -4.41 7.73
CA ALA A 323 28.34 -4.78 6.33
C ALA A 323 29.55 -4.25 5.52
N LYS A 324 30.26 -5.14 4.82
CA LYS A 324 31.48 -4.78 4.08
C LYS A 324 31.56 -5.41 2.72
N PHE A 325 32.16 -4.70 1.79
CA PHE A 325 32.60 -5.22 0.50
C PHE A 325 34.08 -4.90 0.25
N VAL A 326 34.74 -5.63 -0.64
CA VAL A 326 36.11 -5.36 -1.07
C VAL A 326 36.07 -4.40 -2.25
N GLY A 327 36.71 -3.25 -2.09
CA GLY A 327 36.84 -2.22 -3.13
C GLY A 327 37.84 -2.58 -4.23
N SER A 328 37.92 -1.73 -5.24
CA SER A 328 38.94 -1.85 -6.32
C SER A 328 40.36 -1.64 -5.82
N ASP A 329 40.55 -1.02 -4.66
CA ASP A 329 41.79 -0.82 -3.91
C ASP A 329 42.19 -2.03 -3.07
N SER A 330 41.39 -3.10 -3.08
CA SER A 330 41.53 -4.31 -2.24
C SER A 330 41.31 -4.10 -0.75
N GLU A 331 40.81 -2.91 -0.35
CA GLU A 331 40.43 -2.58 1.02
C GLU A 331 38.95 -2.88 1.28
N ARG A 332 38.55 -2.91 2.55
CA ARG A 332 37.15 -3.15 2.95
C ARG A 332 36.44 -1.84 3.20
N HIS A 333 35.30 -1.66 2.52
CA HIS A 333 34.46 -0.49 2.62
C HIS A 333 33.04 -0.88 3.06
N HIS A 334 32.34 0.04 3.70
CA HIS A 334 30.90 -0.09 3.96
C HIS A 334 30.10 0.37 2.73
N PRO A 335 29.11 -0.41 2.28
CA PRO A 335 28.22 0.06 1.22
C PRO A 335 27.28 1.15 1.73
N VAL A 336 26.72 1.93 0.82
CA VAL A 336 25.49 2.67 1.09
C VAL A 336 24.33 1.68 1.01
N MET A 337 23.39 1.75 1.94
CA MET A 337 22.16 0.98 1.92
C MET A 337 20.99 1.90 1.56
N ILE A 338 20.29 1.57 0.49
CA ILE A 338 19.10 2.31 0.11
C ILE A 338 17.89 1.47 0.52
N HIS A 339 17.02 2.04 1.34
CA HIS A 339 15.73 1.48 1.70
C HIS A 339 14.69 1.99 0.72
N ARG A 340 13.90 1.11 0.13
CA ARG A 340 12.84 1.53 -0.80
C ARG A 340 11.56 0.72 -0.61
N ALA A 341 10.43 1.36 -0.81
CA ALA A 341 9.13 0.72 -1.01
C ALA A 341 8.35 1.51 -2.05
N VAL A 342 7.58 0.85 -2.91
CA VAL A 342 6.72 1.49 -3.91
C VAL A 342 5.32 1.70 -3.34
N LEU A 343 4.74 0.66 -2.73
CA LEU A 343 3.41 0.69 -2.13
C LEU A 343 3.43 1.20 -0.68
N GLY A 344 4.55 0.98 0.02
CA GLY A 344 4.71 1.18 1.45
C GLY A 344 4.19 -0.02 2.24
N SER A 345 2.86 -0.17 2.39
CA SER A 345 2.25 -1.41 2.86
C SER A 345 1.09 -1.82 1.97
N PHE A 346 0.93 -3.13 1.77
CA PHE A 346 -0.17 -3.69 0.97
C PHE A 346 -1.52 -3.29 1.54
N GLU A 347 -1.69 -3.33 2.85
CA GLU A 347 -2.93 -2.99 3.54
C GLU A 347 -3.35 -1.54 3.24
N ARG A 348 -2.44 -0.60 3.50
CA ARG A 348 -2.70 0.83 3.25
C ARG A 348 -2.93 1.11 1.77
N PHE A 349 -2.11 0.55 0.89
CA PHE A 349 -2.22 0.77 -0.53
C PHE A 349 -3.51 0.18 -1.11
N LEU A 350 -3.93 -1.02 -0.67
CA LEU A 350 -5.22 -1.60 -1.03
C LEU A 350 -6.38 -0.73 -0.53
N GLY A 351 -6.27 -0.16 0.66
CA GLY A 351 -7.24 0.84 1.14
C GLY A 351 -7.35 2.03 0.19
N VAL A 352 -6.20 2.59 -0.23
CA VAL A 352 -6.15 3.70 -1.21
C VAL A 352 -6.76 3.29 -2.56
N LEU A 353 -6.42 2.11 -3.09
CA LEU A 353 -6.97 1.59 -4.35
C LEU A 353 -8.49 1.38 -4.28
N ILE A 354 -9.00 0.79 -3.22
CA ILE A 354 -10.44 0.58 -3.03
C ILE A 354 -11.18 1.92 -3.04
N GLU A 355 -10.64 2.94 -2.37
CA GLU A 355 -11.24 4.27 -2.34
C GLU A 355 -11.08 5.02 -3.67
N HIS A 356 -9.91 4.92 -4.32
CA HIS A 356 -9.65 5.53 -5.63
C HIS A 356 -10.65 5.05 -6.68
N TYR A 357 -10.86 3.75 -6.77
CA TYR A 357 -11.79 3.13 -7.72
C TYR A 357 -13.23 3.04 -7.22
N GLY A 358 -13.53 3.46 -5.98
CA GLY A 358 -14.87 3.28 -5.39
C GLY A 358 -15.32 1.82 -5.37
N GLY A 359 -14.39 0.89 -5.19
CA GLY A 359 -14.58 -0.56 -5.23
C GLY A 359 -14.69 -1.18 -6.63
N ALA A 360 -14.74 -0.36 -7.70
CA ALA A 360 -14.83 -0.84 -9.09
C ALA A 360 -13.43 -1.04 -9.69
N LEU A 361 -12.63 -1.93 -9.08
CA LEU A 361 -11.25 -2.19 -9.48
C LEU A 361 -11.13 -2.57 -10.96
N PRO A 362 -9.97 -2.29 -11.62
CA PRO A 362 -9.68 -2.80 -12.95
C PRO A 362 -9.88 -4.31 -13.06
N THR A 363 -10.21 -4.81 -14.23
CA THR A 363 -10.56 -6.22 -14.44
C THR A 363 -9.46 -7.17 -13.95
N TRP A 364 -8.19 -6.83 -14.20
CA TRP A 364 -7.07 -7.66 -13.79
C TRP A 364 -6.89 -7.77 -12.26
N LEU A 365 -7.36 -6.78 -11.48
CA LEU A 365 -7.38 -6.80 -10.01
C LEU A 365 -8.71 -7.31 -9.43
N SER A 366 -9.79 -7.34 -10.19
CA SER A 366 -11.11 -7.72 -9.69
C SER A 366 -11.12 -9.13 -9.12
N PRO A 367 -11.71 -9.38 -7.93
CA PRO A 367 -11.72 -10.71 -7.31
C PRO A 367 -12.52 -11.75 -8.11
N ILE A 368 -13.53 -11.30 -8.85
CA ILE A 368 -14.28 -12.05 -9.83
C ILE A 368 -14.27 -11.21 -11.11
N GLN A 369 -13.66 -11.73 -12.18
CA GLN A 369 -13.55 -11.04 -13.47
C GLN A 369 -14.79 -11.23 -14.34
N ALA A 370 -15.38 -12.41 -14.25
CA ALA A 370 -16.60 -12.75 -14.97
C ALA A 370 -17.55 -13.57 -14.07
N GLU A 371 -18.82 -13.19 -14.07
CA GLU A 371 -19.89 -13.93 -13.39
C GLU A 371 -20.84 -14.52 -14.42
N ILE A 372 -21.06 -15.83 -14.39
CA ILE A 372 -21.88 -16.55 -15.33
C ILE A 372 -23.26 -16.78 -14.72
N LEU A 373 -24.31 -16.35 -15.41
CA LEU A 373 -25.68 -16.31 -14.92
C LEU A 373 -26.59 -17.17 -15.82
N ASN A 374 -27.20 -18.20 -15.25
CA ASN A 374 -28.29 -18.92 -15.95
C ASN A 374 -29.63 -18.19 -15.78
N ILE A 375 -30.46 -18.20 -16.82
CA ILE A 375 -31.83 -17.65 -16.75
C ILE A 375 -32.76 -18.63 -16.05
N THR A 376 -32.63 -19.94 -16.34
CA THR A 376 -33.39 -21.03 -15.70
C THR A 376 -32.45 -22.19 -15.38
N ASP A 377 -32.91 -23.16 -14.59
CA ASP A 377 -32.10 -24.33 -14.20
C ASP A 377 -31.66 -25.19 -15.42
N LYS A 378 -32.34 -25.08 -16.57
CA LYS A 378 -31.98 -25.79 -17.79
C LYS A 378 -30.57 -25.43 -18.30
N GLN A 379 -30.11 -24.19 -18.05
CA GLN A 379 -28.78 -23.74 -18.48
C GLN A 379 -27.70 -23.93 -17.41
N ALA A 380 -28.04 -24.51 -16.25
CA ALA A 380 -27.09 -24.61 -15.13
C ALA A 380 -25.83 -25.40 -15.50
N GLU A 381 -25.96 -26.54 -16.16
CA GLU A 381 -24.81 -27.35 -16.62
C GLU A 381 -23.96 -26.58 -17.66
N TYR A 382 -24.61 -25.91 -18.60
CA TYR A 382 -23.94 -25.08 -19.62
C TYR A 382 -23.14 -23.95 -18.97
N CYS A 383 -23.74 -23.20 -18.06
CA CYS A 383 -23.08 -22.12 -17.29
C CYS A 383 -21.91 -22.65 -16.46
N SER A 384 -22.07 -23.81 -15.81
CA SER A 384 -20.98 -24.44 -15.05
C SER A 384 -19.79 -24.77 -15.94
N LYS A 385 -20.03 -25.35 -17.13
CA LYS A 385 -18.96 -25.66 -18.10
C LYS A 385 -18.22 -24.43 -18.58
N ILE A 386 -18.91 -23.29 -18.79
CA ILE A 386 -18.28 -22.01 -19.15
C ILE A 386 -17.42 -21.52 -18.00
N GLY A 387 -17.94 -21.55 -16.76
CA GLY A 387 -17.16 -21.17 -15.59
C GLY A 387 -15.89 -21.99 -15.41
N ASP A 388 -15.98 -23.32 -15.61
CA ASP A 388 -14.82 -24.20 -15.53
C ASP A 388 -13.81 -23.94 -16.66
N LEU A 389 -14.28 -23.60 -17.87
CA LEU A 389 -13.41 -23.27 -18.99
C LEU A 389 -12.64 -21.96 -18.70
N LEU A 390 -13.32 -20.93 -18.22
CA LEU A 390 -12.68 -19.66 -17.83
C LEU A 390 -11.64 -19.86 -16.73
N LYS A 391 -11.94 -20.66 -15.70
CA LYS A 391 -10.98 -21.01 -14.64
C LYS A 391 -9.76 -21.75 -15.18
N LYS A 392 -9.96 -22.72 -16.09
CA LYS A 392 -8.86 -23.43 -16.77
C LYS A 392 -8.00 -22.51 -17.63
N SER A 393 -8.58 -21.44 -18.16
CA SER A 393 -7.87 -20.38 -18.89
C SER A 393 -7.18 -19.37 -17.97
N GLY A 394 -7.20 -19.57 -16.65
CA GLY A 394 -6.51 -18.73 -15.68
C GLY A 394 -7.32 -17.54 -15.14
N PHE A 395 -8.60 -17.42 -15.50
CA PHE A 395 -9.45 -16.31 -15.04
C PHE A 395 -10.19 -16.61 -13.74
N ARG A 396 -10.43 -15.58 -12.94
CA ARG A 396 -11.27 -15.64 -11.73
C ARG A 396 -12.73 -15.50 -12.14
N ALA A 397 -13.37 -16.64 -12.41
CA ALA A 397 -14.77 -16.72 -12.82
C ALA A 397 -15.61 -17.49 -11.79
N HIS A 398 -16.87 -17.08 -11.64
CA HIS A 398 -17.83 -17.74 -10.77
C HIS A 398 -19.14 -17.95 -11.54
N SER A 399 -19.91 -18.99 -11.17
CA SER A 399 -21.22 -19.29 -11.79
C SER A 399 -22.32 -19.19 -10.74
N ASP A 400 -23.19 -18.20 -10.87
CA ASP A 400 -24.38 -18.05 -10.04
C ASP A 400 -25.54 -18.87 -10.61
N LEU A 401 -25.68 -20.08 -10.10
CA LEU A 401 -26.72 -21.02 -10.51
C LEU A 401 -27.96 -20.99 -9.60
N ARG A 402 -28.08 -20.01 -8.71
CA ARG A 402 -29.26 -19.86 -7.83
C ARG A 402 -30.55 -19.79 -8.64
N ASN A 403 -31.61 -20.38 -8.12
CA ASN A 403 -32.95 -20.26 -8.70
C ASN A 403 -33.58 -18.91 -8.35
N GLU A 404 -33.07 -17.86 -9.01
CA GLU A 404 -33.47 -16.46 -8.82
C GLU A 404 -33.75 -15.81 -10.18
N LYS A 405 -34.57 -14.74 -10.18
CA LYS A 405 -34.82 -13.98 -11.39
C LYS A 405 -33.53 -13.38 -11.94
N ILE A 406 -33.31 -13.49 -13.24
CA ILE A 406 -32.12 -12.96 -13.91
C ILE A 406 -31.85 -11.47 -13.60
N THR A 407 -32.91 -10.67 -13.51
CA THR A 407 -32.81 -9.25 -13.15
C THR A 407 -32.27 -9.04 -11.73
N TYR A 408 -32.61 -9.92 -10.78
CA TYR A 408 -32.07 -9.90 -9.43
C TYR A 408 -30.58 -10.26 -9.44
N LYS A 409 -30.19 -11.33 -10.12
CA LYS A 409 -28.77 -11.74 -10.24
C LYS A 409 -27.92 -10.65 -10.88
N ILE A 410 -28.38 -10.04 -11.99
CA ILE A 410 -27.69 -8.93 -12.64
C ILE A 410 -27.48 -7.77 -11.66
N ARG A 411 -28.53 -7.39 -10.93
CA ARG A 411 -28.42 -6.31 -9.94
C ARG A 411 -27.44 -6.64 -8.80
N ASP A 412 -27.52 -7.87 -8.27
CA ASP A 412 -26.66 -8.35 -7.18
C ASP A 412 -25.18 -8.27 -7.58
N HIS A 413 -24.80 -8.83 -8.72
CA HIS A 413 -23.43 -8.82 -9.21
C HIS A 413 -22.95 -7.44 -9.71
N SER A 414 -23.87 -6.60 -10.19
CA SER A 414 -23.56 -5.18 -10.50
C SER A 414 -23.21 -4.40 -9.23
N MET A 415 -23.90 -4.66 -8.12
CA MET A 415 -23.56 -4.06 -6.81
C MET A 415 -22.21 -4.56 -6.29
N GLN A 416 -21.81 -5.81 -6.61
CA GLN A 416 -20.50 -6.37 -6.33
C GLN A 416 -19.39 -5.83 -7.27
N LYS A 417 -19.72 -4.92 -8.20
CA LYS A 417 -18.78 -4.29 -9.14
C LYS A 417 -18.08 -5.27 -10.08
N THR A 418 -18.70 -6.42 -10.37
CA THR A 418 -18.16 -7.43 -11.28
C THR A 418 -17.94 -6.85 -12.69
N PRO A 419 -16.75 -7.00 -13.30
CA PRO A 419 -16.44 -6.43 -14.63
C PRO A 419 -17.34 -6.92 -15.75
N PHE A 420 -17.56 -8.25 -15.81
CA PHE A 420 -18.38 -8.87 -16.87
C PHE A 420 -19.42 -9.81 -16.29
N LEU A 421 -20.66 -9.66 -16.78
CA LEU A 421 -21.78 -10.57 -16.53
C LEU A 421 -22.09 -11.34 -17.81
N LEU A 422 -22.00 -12.67 -17.73
CA LEU A 422 -22.22 -13.60 -18.83
C LEU A 422 -23.57 -14.26 -18.65
N ILE A 423 -24.50 -14.03 -19.53
CA ILE A 423 -25.89 -14.48 -19.39
C ILE A 423 -26.18 -15.58 -20.42
N ALA A 424 -26.68 -16.71 -19.95
CA ALA A 424 -27.11 -17.82 -20.82
C ALA A 424 -28.59 -18.12 -20.63
N GLY A 425 -29.32 -18.03 -21.74
CA GLY A 425 -30.67 -18.54 -21.93
C GLY A 425 -30.69 -19.75 -22.86
N ASN A 426 -31.88 -20.12 -23.32
CA ASN A 426 -32.04 -21.26 -24.27
C ASN A 426 -31.32 -20.99 -25.58
N ARG A 427 -31.40 -19.76 -26.10
CA ARG A 427 -30.80 -19.36 -27.39
C ARG A 427 -29.28 -19.47 -27.34
N GLU A 428 -28.68 -18.91 -26.29
CA GLU A 428 -27.22 -18.93 -26.08
C GLU A 428 -26.74 -20.40 -25.95
N MET A 429 -27.46 -21.22 -25.20
CA MET A 429 -27.14 -22.64 -25.04
C MET A 429 -27.24 -23.43 -26.35
N GLU A 430 -28.28 -23.20 -27.17
CA GLU A 430 -28.47 -23.83 -28.47
C GLU A 430 -27.38 -23.44 -29.48
N ASN A 431 -26.99 -22.14 -29.46
CA ASN A 431 -26.00 -21.60 -30.38
C ASN A 431 -24.53 -21.77 -29.87
N ASN A 432 -24.34 -22.29 -28.65
CA ASN A 432 -23.04 -22.36 -27.97
C ASN A 432 -22.37 -21.01 -27.86
N THR A 433 -23.14 -20.00 -27.44
CA THR A 433 -22.73 -18.60 -27.28
C THR A 433 -23.06 -18.11 -25.88
N ILE A 434 -22.72 -16.85 -25.60
CA ILE A 434 -23.01 -16.15 -24.34
C ILE A 434 -23.36 -14.69 -24.62
N SER A 435 -24.36 -14.14 -23.93
CA SER A 435 -24.67 -12.71 -23.94
C SER A 435 -23.84 -12.00 -22.88
N VAL A 436 -23.06 -10.99 -23.26
CA VAL A 436 -22.07 -10.32 -22.39
C VAL A 436 -22.50 -8.92 -22.04
N ARG A 437 -22.47 -8.58 -20.73
CA ARG A 437 -22.62 -7.21 -20.23
C ARG A 437 -21.38 -6.78 -19.49
N ALA A 438 -20.87 -5.62 -19.86
CA ALA A 438 -19.78 -4.99 -19.13
C ALA A 438 -20.30 -4.20 -17.90
N ARG A 439 -19.41 -3.90 -16.99
CA ARG A 439 -19.67 -3.01 -15.84
C ARG A 439 -20.21 -1.67 -16.34
N GLY A 440 -21.18 -1.11 -15.61
CA GLY A 440 -21.90 0.09 -16.06
C GLY A 440 -23.14 -0.20 -16.88
N GLY A 441 -23.40 -1.47 -17.25
CA GLY A 441 -24.60 -1.92 -17.93
C GLY A 441 -24.52 -1.92 -19.45
N GLU A 442 -23.35 -1.67 -20.03
CA GLU A 442 -23.11 -1.76 -21.47
C GLU A 442 -23.36 -3.19 -21.96
N ASP A 443 -24.21 -3.33 -22.98
CA ASP A 443 -24.48 -4.61 -23.63
C ASP A 443 -23.50 -4.83 -24.79
N LEU A 444 -22.61 -5.80 -24.62
CA LEU A 444 -21.62 -6.17 -25.66
C LEU A 444 -22.15 -7.18 -26.67
N GLY A 445 -23.42 -7.59 -26.51
CA GLY A 445 -24.08 -8.54 -27.37
C GLY A 445 -23.72 -10.00 -27.14
N GLU A 446 -24.19 -10.85 -28.06
CA GLU A 446 -23.92 -12.28 -28.08
C GLU A 446 -22.60 -12.59 -28.80
N MET A 447 -21.78 -13.43 -28.20
CA MET A 447 -20.52 -13.87 -28.80
C MET A 447 -20.17 -15.31 -28.43
N SER A 448 -19.22 -15.92 -29.16
CA SER A 448 -18.70 -17.24 -28.80
C SER A 448 -17.88 -17.15 -27.51
N ILE A 449 -17.76 -18.27 -26.81
CA ILE A 449 -17.00 -18.37 -25.56
C ILE A 449 -15.51 -18.05 -25.81
N ASP A 450 -14.97 -18.54 -26.94
CA ASP A 450 -13.57 -18.30 -27.32
C ASP A 450 -13.31 -16.80 -27.58
N ASN A 451 -14.23 -16.08 -28.23
CA ASN A 451 -14.14 -14.65 -28.45
C ASN A 451 -14.18 -13.88 -27.12
N PHE A 452 -15.01 -14.32 -26.18
CA PHE A 452 -15.04 -13.71 -24.85
C PHE A 452 -13.73 -13.96 -24.09
N ILE A 453 -13.18 -15.18 -24.13
CA ILE A 453 -11.88 -15.50 -23.53
C ILE A 453 -10.79 -14.58 -24.07
N GLN A 454 -10.72 -14.43 -25.41
CA GLN A 454 -9.74 -13.54 -26.04
C GLN A 454 -9.93 -12.08 -25.62
N LYS A 455 -11.19 -11.62 -25.57
CA LYS A 455 -11.51 -10.27 -25.09
C LYS A 455 -11.07 -10.05 -23.63
N LEU A 456 -11.39 -11.00 -22.76
CA LEU A 456 -11.02 -10.93 -21.34
C LEU A 456 -9.50 -10.94 -21.16
N GLN A 457 -8.78 -11.76 -21.95
CA GLN A 457 -7.33 -11.79 -21.96
C GLN A 457 -6.74 -10.43 -22.31
N ASN A 458 -7.22 -9.81 -23.40
CA ASN A 458 -6.75 -8.49 -23.82
C ASN A 458 -6.96 -7.44 -22.73
N VAL A 459 -8.14 -7.39 -22.09
CA VAL A 459 -8.46 -6.46 -21.02
C VAL A 459 -7.55 -6.67 -19.78
N VAL A 460 -7.24 -7.94 -19.47
CA VAL A 460 -6.34 -8.29 -18.36
C VAL A 460 -4.89 -7.91 -18.68
N ASP A 461 -4.43 -8.15 -19.91
CA ASP A 461 -3.06 -7.85 -20.35
C ASP A 461 -2.83 -6.34 -20.45
N GLU A 462 -3.83 -5.59 -20.92
CA GLU A 462 -3.83 -4.12 -21.00
C GLU A 462 -4.03 -3.45 -19.63
N LYS A 463 -4.30 -4.23 -18.58
CA LYS A 463 -4.53 -3.78 -17.19
C LYS A 463 -5.71 -2.82 -17.01
N ILE A 464 -6.75 -2.99 -17.81
CA ILE A 464 -8.00 -2.19 -17.80
C ILE A 464 -9.07 -2.78 -16.87
#